data_e2e1a6b9674d1ffebcae9615fcc93255
#
_entry.id   e2e1a6b9674d1ffebcae9615fcc93255
#
_cell.length_a   1.000
_cell.length_b   1.000
_cell.length_c   1.000
_cell.angle_alpha   90.00
_cell.angle_beta   90.00
_cell.angle_gamma   90.00
#
_symmetry.space_group_name_H-M   'P 1'
#
loop_
_entity.id
_entity.type
_entity.pdbx_description
1 polymer ?
#
loop_
_entity_poly.entity_id
_entity_poly.type
_entity_poly.pdbx_seq_one_letter_code
_entity_poly.pdbx_strand_id
1 'polypeptide(L)'
;MKKSNVNIFFDAWVMFKRCFIISLRNPETLLTATLIPFFLMVLFGTVFGSISDVGDFNYIDFIVPGIILQSIGQASQYSAMNVTSDMTKGIIDRFRCMSISKSAVLIGHTGAGVIRGLISNAVIIITALILGFRPQAGFIDWLLAVLFLLLINITVTLIAVLCGMISKSVEGASGLLFPLFILPFMSSGFAP
;
A
#
# COMPACT_ATOMS: atom_id res chain seq x y z
N MET A 1 -25.51 -28.12 -18.41
CA MET A 1 -24.47 -27.31 -17.78
C MET A 1 -24.95 -26.90 -16.38
N LYS A 2 -24.38 -27.49 -15.33
CA LYS A 2 -24.76 -27.23 -13.94
C LYS A 2 -24.22 -25.81 -13.62
N LYS A 3 -25.10 -24.84 -13.36
CA LYS A 3 -24.70 -23.54 -12.79
C LYS A 3 -24.04 -23.85 -11.44
N SER A 4 -22.72 -23.85 -11.40
CA SER A 4 -21.96 -23.84 -10.16
C SER A 4 -22.40 -22.56 -9.42
N ASN A 5 -22.89 -22.70 -8.20
CA ASN A 5 -23.13 -21.57 -7.32
C ASN A 5 -21.79 -20.91 -7.06
N VAL A 6 -21.50 -19.85 -7.83
CA VAL A 6 -20.30 -19.03 -7.68
C VAL A 6 -20.48 -18.26 -6.38
N ASN A 7 -19.87 -18.75 -5.32
CA ASN A 7 -19.88 -18.10 -4.02
C ASN A 7 -18.79 -17.03 -4.03
N ILE A 8 -19.14 -15.80 -4.46
CA ILE A 8 -18.21 -14.69 -4.64
C ILE A 8 -17.34 -14.48 -3.38
N PHE A 9 -17.92 -14.62 -2.20
CA PHE A 9 -17.17 -14.49 -0.94
C PHE A 9 -16.13 -15.60 -0.76
N PHE A 10 -16.46 -16.83 -1.07
CA PHE A 10 -15.53 -17.96 -0.96
C PHE A 10 -14.40 -17.82 -1.98
N ASP A 11 -14.71 -17.51 -3.24
CA ASP A 11 -13.72 -17.30 -4.29
C ASP A 11 -12.79 -16.13 -3.94
N ALA A 12 -13.36 -15.01 -3.45
CA ALA A 12 -12.58 -13.85 -3.02
C ALA A 12 -11.65 -14.17 -1.84
N TRP A 13 -12.12 -14.97 -0.88
CA TRP A 13 -11.30 -15.40 0.25
C TRP A 13 -10.14 -16.31 -0.17
N VAL A 14 -10.41 -17.28 -1.06
CA VAL A 14 -9.37 -18.17 -1.61
C VAL A 14 -8.32 -17.36 -2.37
N MET A 15 -8.74 -16.43 -3.22
CA MET A 15 -7.83 -15.55 -3.97
C MET A 15 -7.03 -14.65 -3.04
N PHE A 16 -7.66 -14.04 -2.06
CA PHE A 16 -7.00 -13.24 -1.03
C PHE A 16 -5.92 -14.05 -0.29
N LYS A 17 -6.29 -15.24 0.22
CA LYS A 17 -5.34 -16.13 0.91
C LYS A 17 -4.15 -16.49 0.02
N ARG A 18 -4.40 -16.80 -1.27
CA ARG A 18 -3.33 -17.06 -2.24
C ARG A 18 -2.39 -15.86 -2.38
N CYS A 19 -2.94 -14.67 -2.67
CA CYS A 19 -2.15 -13.44 -2.86
C CYS A 19 -1.38 -13.07 -1.59
N PHE A 20 -2.00 -13.25 -0.43
CA PHE A 20 -1.37 -13.00 0.87
C PHE A 20 -0.22 -13.96 1.15
N ILE A 21 -0.39 -15.27 0.92
CA ILE A 21 0.68 -16.27 1.09
C ILE A 21 1.84 -15.99 0.12
N ILE A 22 1.55 -15.64 -1.14
CA ILE A 22 2.60 -15.27 -2.11
C ILE A 22 3.35 -14.03 -1.63
N SER A 23 2.66 -13.03 -1.09
CA SER A 23 3.27 -11.84 -0.52
C SER A 23 4.18 -12.16 0.67
N LEU A 24 3.78 -13.07 1.55
CA LEU A 24 4.61 -13.51 2.69
C LEU A 24 5.82 -14.35 2.25
N ARG A 25 5.68 -15.14 1.19
CA ARG A 25 6.78 -15.97 0.65
C ARG A 25 7.80 -15.18 -0.15
N ASN A 26 7.47 -13.96 -0.54
CA ASN A 26 8.40 -13.02 -1.19
C ASN A 26 8.77 -11.89 -0.21
N PRO A 27 9.67 -12.17 0.75
CA PRO A 27 10.06 -11.17 1.76
C PRO A 27 10.69 -9.93 1.14
N GLU A 28 11.34 -10.06 -0.03
CA GLU A 28 11.93 -8.93 -0.76
C GLU A 28 10.92 -7.83 -1.05
N THR A 29 9.71 -8.19 -1.47
CA THR A 29 8.66 -7.21 -1.79
C THR A 29 8.07 -6.54 -0.53
N LEU A 30 8.00 -7.25 0.58
CA LEU A 30 7.60 -6.69 1.87
C LEU A 30 8.69 -5.77 2.43
N LEU A 31 9.96 -6.23 2.37
CA LEU A 31 11.11 -5.47 2.84
C LEU A 31 11.26 -4.18 2.04
N THR A 32 11.26 -4.24 0.71
CA THR A 32 11.42 -3.04 -0.12
C THR A 32 10.25 -2.06 0.04
N ALA A 33 9.01 -2.55 0.17
CA ALA A 33 7.85 -1.69 0.42
C ALA A 33 7.91 -0.97 1.77
N THR A 34 8.63 -1.53 2.74
CA THR A 34 8.73 -0.99 4.10
C THR A 34 10.05 -0.25 4.32
N LEU A 35 11.16 -0.77 3.79
CA LEU A 35 12.51 -0.22 4.03
C LEU A 35 12.69 1.18 3.44
N ILE A 36 12.17 1.43 2.22
CA ILE A 36 12.34 2.74 1.59
C ILE A 36 11.65 3.84 2.42
N PRO A 37 10.34 3.74 2.75
CA PRO A 37 9.71 4.72 3.62
C PRO A 37 10.35 4.79 5.03
N PHE A 38 10.79 3.66 5.57
CA PHE A 38 11.51 3.61 6.84
C PHE A 38 12.81 4.42 6.79
N PHE A 39 13.66 4.20 5.78
CA PHE A 39 14.89 4.97 5.63
C PHE A 39 14.63 6.46 5.41
N LEU A 40 13.59 6.80 4.64
CA LEU A 40 13.19 8.19 4.48
C LEU A 40 12.75 8.79 5.82
N MET A 41 11.97 8.07 6.61
CA MET A 41 11.57 8.53 7.94
C MET A 41 12.76 8.78 8.86
N VAL A 42 13.71 7.84 8.90
CA VAL A 42 14.94 7.98 9.69
C VAL A 42 15.79 9.15 9.15
N LEU A 43 16.00 9.22 7.85
CA LEU A 43 16.84 10.25 7.23
C LEU A 43 16.25 11.65 7.47
N PHE A 44 14.98 11.84 7.14
CA PHE A 44 14.34 13.15 7.33
C PHE A 44 14.18 13.50 8.80
N GLY A 45 13.79 12.53 9.63
CA GLY A 45 13.63 12.74 11.07
C GLY A 45 14.94 13.07 11.80
N THR A 46 16.08 12.48 11.38
CA THR A 46 17.39 12.75 12.02
C THR A 46 18.09 13.97 11.44
N VAL A 47 18.09 14.13 10.10
CA VAL A 47 18.82 15.22 9.44
C VAL A 47 18.08 16.56 9.60
N PHE A 48 16.77 16.56 9.36
CA PHE A 48 15.98 17.78 9.41
C PHE A 48 15.32 18.04 10.77
N GLY A 49 15.09 16.99 11.56
CA GLY A 49 14.56 17.12 12.91
C GLY A 49 15.45 17.91 13.87
N SER A 50 16.76 17.96 13.60
CA SER A 50 17.73 18.77 14.37
C SER A 50 17.94 20.19 13.83
N ILE A 51 17.49 20.47 12.60
CA ILE A 51 17.79 21.74 11.90
C ILE A 51 16.57 22.65 11.87
N SER A 52 15.38 22.10 11.91
CA SER A 52 14.12 22.83 11.67
C SER A 52 13.25 22.84 12.92
N ASP A 53 13.51 23.77 13.83
CA ASP A 53 12.45 24.33 14.67
C ASP A 53 11.53 25.16 13.76
N VAL A 54 10.58 24.50 13.10
CA VAL A 54 9.55 25.19 12.30
C VAL A 54 8.48 25.71 13.26
N GLY A 55 8.78 26.81 13.96
CA GLY A 55 7.90 27.38 14.96
C GLY A 55 7.69 26.44 16.16
N ASP A 56 6.46 26.37 16.68
CA ASP A 56 6.09 25.54 17.84
C ASP A 56 5.90 24.05 17.53
N PHE A 57 6.17 23.59 16.29
CA PHE A 57 5.90 22.21 15.85
C PHE A 57 7.21 21.45 15.59
N ASN A 58 7.29 20.21 16.10
CA ASN A 58 8.37 19.31 15.74
C ASN A 58 8.27 18.93 14.25
N TYR A 59 9.37 19.03 13.50
CA TYR A 59 9.42 18.64 12.10
C TYR A 59 8.94 17.20 11.86
N ILE A 60 9.15 16.29 12.82
CA ILE A 60 8.70 14.89 12.78
C ILE A 60 7.17 14.82 12.70
N ASP A 61 6.43 15.64 13.44
CA ASP A 61 4.97 15.63 13.45
C ASP A 61 4.41 16.04 12.08
N PHE A 62 5.16 16.88 11.37
CA PHE A 62 4.80 17.36 10.05
C PHE A 62 5.05 16.33 8.93
N ILE A 63 6.16 15.59 8.99
CA ILE A 63 6.58 14.68 7.89
C ILE A 63 5.90 13.31 7.95
N VAL A 64 5.46 12.86 9.13
CA VAL A 64 4.86 11.52 9.32
C VAL A 64 3.68 11.26 8.37
N PRO A 65 2.70 12.14 8.20
CA PRO A 65 1.59 11.93 7.27
C PRO A 65 2.05 11.76 5.81
N GLY A 66 3.06 12.53 5.39
CA GLY A 66 3.62 12.44 4.05
C GLY A 66 4.28 11.08 3.77
N ILE A 67 5.06 10.58 4.72
CA ILE A 67 5.73 9.27 4.60
C ILE A 67 4.73 8.11 4.66
N ILE A 68 3.66 8.22 5.45
CA ILE A 68 2.57 7.24 5.47
C ILE A 68 1.89 7.16 4.11
N LEU A 69 1.55 8.30 3.50
CA LEU A 69 0.96 8.33 2.16
C LEU A 69 1.89 7.74 1.10
N GLN A 70 3.18 8.04 1.17
CA GLN A 70 4.18 7.47 0.28
C GLN A 70 4.27 5.96 0.41
N SER A 71 4.25 5.42 1.64
CA SER A 71 4.29 3.98 1.88
C SER A 71 3.07 3.26 1.31
N ILE A 72 1.88 3.89 1.37
CA ILE A 72 0.66 3.39 0.73
C ILE A 72 0.85 3.31 -0.79
N GLY A 73 1.39 4.36 -1.39
CA GLY A 73 1.69 4.40 -2.83
C GLY A 73 2.63 3.25 -3.25
N GLN A 74 3.69 3.04 -2.49
CA GLN A 74 4.66 1.99 -2.74
C GLN A 74 4.08 0.58 -2.58
N ALA A 75 3.36 0.31 -1.50
CA ALA A 75 2.69 -0.97 -1.26
C ALA A 75 1.66 -1.28 -2.37
N SER A 76 0.98 -0.25 -2.87
CA SER A 76 0.01 -0.36 -3.96
C SER A 76 0.68 -0.64 -5.30
N GLN A 77 1.84 -0.04 -5.59
CA GLN A 77 2.64 -0.31 -6.78
C GLN A 77 3.02 -1.80 -6.89
N TYR A 78 3.46 -2.41 -5.77
CA TYR A 78 3.72 -3.85 -5.75
C TYR A 78 2.48 -4.70 -6.02
N SER A 79 1.30 -4.24 -5.62
CA SER A 79 0.05 -4.94 -5.92
C SER A 79 -0.27 -4.91 -7.42
N ALA A 80 -0.02 -3.79 -8.09
CA ALA A 80 -0.14 -3.68 -9.54
C ALA A 80 0.87 -4.59 -10.27
N MET A 81 2.13 -4.58 -9.85
CA MET A 81 3.16 -5.46 -10.42
C MET A 81 2.79 -6.94 -10.28
N ASN A 82 2.26 -7.35 -9.13
CA ASN A 82 1.85 -8.72 -8.89
C ASN A 82 0.67 -9.15 -9.78
N VAL A 83 -0.36 -8.29 -9.92
CA VAL A 83 -1.49 -8.63 -10.80
C VAL A 83 -1.07 -8.68 -12.26
N THR A 84 -0.20 -7.76 -12.70
CA THR A 84 0.35 -7.78 -14.07
C THR A 84 1.18 -9.05 -14.30
N SER A 85 2.01 -9.44 -13.35
CA SER A 85 2.77 -10.71 -13.42
C SER A 85 1.85 -11.93 -13.50
N ASP A 86 0.75 -11.97 -12.74
CA ASP A 86 -0.24 -13.05 -12.83
C ASP A 86 -0.95 -13.06 -14.20
N MET A 87 -1.18 -11.89 -14.81
CA MET A 87 -1.76 -11.77 -16.15
C MET A 87 -0.78 -12.25 -17.22
N THR A 88 0.46 -11.75 -17.20
CA THR A 88 1.47 -12.10 -18.21
C THR A 88 1.88 -13.57 -18.17
N LYS A 89 1.81 -14.21 -17.01
CA LYS A 89 2.02 -15.65 -16.84
C LYS A 89 0.80 -16.51 -17.20
N GLY A 90 -0.30 -15.91 -17.65
CA GLY A 90 -1.53 -16.61 -18.02
C GLY A 90 -2.27 -17.27 -16.84
N ILE A 91 -1.92 -16.91 -15.60
CA ILE A 91 -2.56 -17.47 -14.39
C ILE A 91 -4.02 -17.02 -14.32
N ILE A 92 -4.30 -15.76 -14.68
CA ILE A 92 -5.65 -15.22 -14.67
C ILE A 92 -6.51 -15.88 -15.76
N ASP A 93 -5.95 -16.22 -16.92
CA ASP A 93 -6.68 -16.91 -17.97
C ASP A 93 -7.04 -18.36 -17.54
N ARG A 94 -6.18 -19.01 -16.78
CA ARG A 94 -6.51 -20.32 -16.17
C ARG A 94 -7.68 -20.16 -15.18
N PHE A 95 -7.74 -19.10 -14.40
CA PHE A 95 -8.88 -18.83 -13.51
C PHE A 95 -10.16 -18.52 -14.27
N ARG A 96 -10.07 -17.89 -15.45
CA ARG A 96 -11.22 -17.65 -16.34
C ARG A 96 -11.82 -18.95 -16.90
N CYS A 97 -10.99 -19.97 -17.10
CA CYS A 97 -11.47 -21.32 -17.52
C CYS A 97 -12.11 -22.07 -16.34
N MET A 98 -11.79 -21.70 -15.11
CA MET A 98 -12.46 -22.19 -13.91
C MET A 98 -13.67 -21.32 -13.61
N SER A 99 -14.68 -21.84 -12.92
CA SER A 99 -15.89 -21.09 -12.56
C SER A 99 -15.67 -20.05 -11.43
N ILE A 100 -14.55 -19.30 -11.50
CA ILE A 100 -14.18 -18.31 -10.51
C ILE A 100 -14.69 -16.93 -10.95
N SER A 101 -15.23 -16.17 -10.02
CA SER A 101 -15.70 -14.79 -10.25
C SER A 101 -14.53 -13.88 -10.65
N LYS A 102 -14.71 -13.07 -11.71
CA LYS A 102 -13.73 -12.04 -12.13
C LYS A 102 -13.44 -11.03 -11.01
N SER A 103 -14.43 -10.72 -10.19
CA SER A 103 -14.29 -9.82 -9.04
C SER A 103 -13.40 -10.41 -7.94
N ALA A 104 -13.33 -11.75 -7.82
CA ALA A 104 -12.52 -12.40 -6.80
C ALA A 104 -11.02 -12.12 -6.98
N VAL A 105 -10.54 -12.02 -8.23
CA VAL A 105 -9.14 -11.66 -8.53
C VAL A 105 -8.84 -10.24 -8.06
N LEU A 106 -9.73 -9.29 -8.38
CA LEU A 106 -9.59 -7.90 -7.96
C LEU A 106 -9.57 -7.77 -6.44
N ILE A 107 -10.54 -8.38 -5.76
CA ILE A 107 -10.65 -8.36 -4.29
C ILE A 107 -9.42 -9.01 -3.65
N GLY A 108 -8.94 -10.12 -4.21
CA GLY A 108 -7.77 -10.84 -3.69
C GLY A 108 -6.49 -10.01 -3.73
N HIS A 109 -6.18 -9.39 -4.87
CA HIS A 109 -4.99 -8.55 -5.01
C HIS A 109 -5.10 -7.25 -4.19
N THR A 110 -6.28 -6.61 -4.19
CA THR A 110 -6.52 -5.40 -3.40
C THR A 110 -6.40 -5.71 -1.91
N GLY A 111 -7.04 -6.76 -1.42
CA GLY A 111 -6.98 -7.14 -0.01
C GLY A 111 -5.54 -7.44 0.47
N ALA A 112 -4.78 -8.19 -0.32
CA ALA A 112 -3.38 -8.48 0.00
C ALA A 112 -2.51 -7.20 0.00
N GLY A 113 -2.78 -6.27 -0.94
CA GLY A 113 -2.11 -4.98 -1.00
C GLY A 113 -2.42 -4.08 0.19
N VAL A 114 -3.69 -4.03 0.60
CA VAL A 114 -4.12 -3.26 1.77
C VAL A 114 -3.42 -3.75 3.04
N ILE A 115 -3.34 -5.07 3.25
CA ILE A 115 -2.63 -5.61 4.43
C ILE A 115 -1.15 -5.26 4.38
N ARG A 116 -0.51 -5.36 3.20
CA ARG A 116 0.89 -4.94 3.04
C ARG A 116 1.08 -3.47 3.41
N GLY A 117 0.20 -2.58 2.93
CA GLY A 117 0.22 -1.16 3.27
C GLY A 117 0.02 -0.91 4.77
N LEU A 118 -0.88 -1.65 5.43
CA LEU A 118 -1.09 -1.55 6.87
C LEU A 118 0.15 -1.98 7.66
N ILE A 119 0.82 -3.07 7.26
CA ILE A 119 2.06 -3.53 7.89
C ILE A 119 3.15 -2.47 7.74
N SER A 120 3.33 -1.91 6.53
CA SER A 120 4.31 -0.86 6.29
C SER A 120 4.01 0.40 7.12
N ASN A 121 2.75 0.84 7.16
CA ASN A 121 2.34 1.99 7.97
C ASN A 121 2.55 1.76 9.47
N ALA A 122 2.28 0.56 9.97
CA ALA A 122 2.54 0.22 11.37
C ALA A 122 4.03 0.35 11.72
N VAL A 123 4.93 -0.13 10.85
CA VAL A 123 6.38 0.03 11.04
C VAL A 123 6.78 1.50 11.05
N ILE A 124 6.23 2.31 10.12
CA ILE A 124 6.52 3.75 10.05
C ILE A 124 6.05 4.47 11.32
N ILE A 125 4.83 4.19 11.79
CA ILE A 125 4.29 4.80 13.01
C ILE A 125 5.15 4.41 14.23
N ILE A 126 5.55 3.14 14.35
CA ILE A 126 6.44 2.70 15.43
C ILE A 126 7.77 3.45 15.37
N THR A 127 8.35 3.58 14.17
CA THR A 127 9.61 4.32 13.96
C THR A 127 9.44 5.79 14.33
N ALA A 128 8.34 6.42 13.92
CA ALA A 128 8.03 7.81 14.25
C ALA A 128 7.92 8.03 15.77
N LEU A 129 7.26 7.11 16.48
CA LEU A 129 7.16 7.17 17.95
C LEU A 129 8.54 7.07 18.62
N ILE A 130 9.45 6.22 18.11
CA ILE A 130 10.82 6.11 18.61
C ILE A 130 11.61 7.40 18.36
N LEU A 131 11.39 8.07 17.22
CA LEU A 131 12.04 9.33 16.85
C LEU A 131 11.47 10.55 17.60
N GLY A 132 10.42 10.38 18.40
CA GLY A 132 9.85 11.44 19.23
C GLY A 132 8.53 12.03 18.74
N PHE A 133 7.87 11.38 17.76
CA PHE A 133 6.50 11.71 17.39
C PHE A 133 5.56 11.59 18.60
N ARG A 134 4.94 12.68 19.01
CA ARG A 134 4.02 12.72 20.16
C ARG A 134 2.71 13.38 19.79
N PRO A 135 1.82 12.67 19.08
CA PRO A 135 0.52 13.23 18.73
C PRO A 135 -0.31 13.48 19.99
N GLN A 136 -0.79 14.70 20.15
CA GLN A 136 -1.71 15.10 21.22
C GLN A 136 -3.16 14.81 20.84
N ALA A 137 -3.42 13.67 20.22
CA ALA A 137 -4.72 13.30 19.69
C ALA A 137 -5.50 12.43 20.68
N GLY A 138 -6.80 12.70 20.81
CA GLY A 138 -7.71 11.87 21.58
C GLY A 138 -7.95 10.50 20.94
N PHE A 139 -8.56 9.57 21.67
CA PHE A 139 -8.88 8.24 21.17
C PHE A 139 -9.77 8.29 19.91
N ILE A 140 -10.73 9.23 19.86
CA ILE A 140 -11.63 9.40 18.71
C ILE A 140 -10.85 9.88 17.48
N ASP A 141 -9.90 10.80 17.66
CA ASP A 141 -9.09 11.34 16.56
C ASP A 141 -8.19 10.25 15.95
N TRP A 142 -7.62 9.38 16.80
CA TRP A 142 -6.87 8.20 16.36
C TRP A 142 -7.74 7.22 15.57
N LEU A 143 -8.97 6.95 16.03
CA LEU A 143 -9.90 6.08 15.33
C LEU A 143 -10.25 6.63 13.94
N LEU A 144 -10.53 7.94 13.86
CA LEU A 144 -10.82 8.63 12.60
C LEU A 144 -9.62 8.63 11.67
N ALA A 145 -8.40 8.87 12.18
CA ALA A 145 -7.17 8.84 11.39
C ALA A 145 -6.92 7.43 10.79
N VAL A 146 -7.06 6.38 11.60
CA VAL A 146 -6.90 5.00 11.12
C VAL A 146 -7.96 4.65 10.07
N LEU A 147 -9.22 5.05 10.29
CA LEU A 147 -10.30 4.82 9.32
C LEU A 147 -10.02 5.55 8.00
N PHE A 148 -9.57 6.79 8.06
CA PHE A 148 -9.24 7.59 6.89
C PHE A 148 -8.04 7.00 6.12
N LEU A 149 -6.98 6.59 6.82
CA LEU A 149 -5.83 5.91 6.23
C LEU A 149 -6.22 4.58 5.58
N LEU A 150 -7.13 3.83 6.20
CA LEU A 150 -7.64 2.59 5.63
C LEU A 150 -8.42 2.84 4.33
N LEU A 151 -9.26 3.86 4.28
CA LEU A 151 -10.00 4.24 3.07
C LEU A 151 -9.06 4.67 1.95
N ILE A 152 -8.06 5.50 2.24
CA ILE A 152 -7.03 5.89 1.27
C ILE A 152 -6.28 4.66 0.76
N ASN A 153 -5.84 3.78 1.66
CA ASN A 153 -5.10 2.59 1.30
C ASN A 153 -5.92 1.68 0.37
N ILE A 154 -7.20 1.44 0.68
CA ILE A 154 -8.10 0.65 -0.18
C ILE A 154 -8.25 1.32 -1.55
N THR A 155 -8.51 2.63 -1.59
CA THR A 155 -8.75 3.36 -2.84
C THR A 155 -7.51 3.37 -3.73
N VAL A 156 -6.35 3.70 -3.17
CA VAL A 156 -5.08 3.74 -3.90
C VAL A 156 -4.68 2.36 -4.40
N THR A 157 -4.84 1.32 -3.56
CA THR A 157 -4.53 -0.05 -3.96
C THR A 157 -5.49 -0.55 -5.05
N LEU A 158 -6.77 -0.20 -4.98
CA LEU A 158 -7.74 -0.57 -6.02
C LEU A 158 -7.38 0.07 -7.36
N ILE A 159 -7.08 1.36 -7.38
CA ILE A 159 -6.63 2.07 -8.58
C ILE A 159 -5.35 1.43 -9.13
N ALA A 160 -4.39 1.12 -8.26
CA ALA A 160 -3.14 0.51 -8.66
C ALA A 160 -3.35 -0.88 -9.29
N VAL A 161 -4.21 -1.72 -8.70
CA VAL A 161 -4.55 -3.04 -9.25
C VAL A 161 -5.25 -2.90 -10.61
N LEU A 162 -6.16 -1.94 -10.76
CA LEU A 162 -6.81 -1.67 -12.06
C LEU A 162 -5.79 -1.22 -13.12
N CYS A 163 -4.86 -0.32 -12.78
CA CYS A 163 -3.76 0.07 -13.68
C CYS A 163 -2.87 -1.12 -14.04
N GLY A 164 -2.58 -1.99 -13.07
CA GLY A 164 -1.83 -3.22 -13.31
C GLY A 164 -2.54 -4.19 -14.26
N MET A 165 -3.87 -4.27 -14.21
CA MET A 165 -4.66 -5.10 -15.12
C MET A 165 -4.67 -4.58 -16.57
N ILE A 166 -4.44 -3.30 -16.79
CA ILE A 166 -4.38 -2.68 -18.12
C ILE A 166 -2.96 -2.77 -18.69
N SER A 167 -1.96 -2.88 -17.83
CA SER A 167 -0.55 -2.90 -18.21
C SER A 167 -0.17 -4.20 -18.93
N LYS A 168 0.70 -4.07 -19.95
CA LYS A 168 1.19 -5.22 -20.74
C LYS A 168 2.47 -5.83 -20.16
N SER A 169 3.19 -5.12 -19.30
CA SER A 169 4.42 -5.57 -18.65
C SER A 169 4.48 -5.08 -17.22
N VAL A 170 5.28 -5.75 -16.39
CA VAL A 170 5.47 -5.40 -14.97
C VAL A 170 6.12 -4.02 -14.85
N GLU A 171 7.07 -3.70 -15.73
CA GLU A 171 7.74 -2.40 -15.81
C GLU A 171 6.74 -1.30 -16.20
N GLY A 172 5.84 -1.59 -17.14
CA GLY A 172 4.77 -0.68 -17.56
C GLY A 172 3.80 -0.38 -16.41
N ALA A 173 3.44 -1.39 -15.61
CA ALA A 173 2.60 -1.20 -14.43
C ALA A 173 3.29 -0.31 -13.38
N SER A 174 4.59 -0.51 -13.16
CA SER A 174 5.40 0.32 -12.28
C SER A 174 5.48 1.77 -12.76
N GLY A 175 5.71 1.97 -14.08
CA GLY A 175 5.79 3.30 -14.69
C GLY A 175 4.49 4.09 -14.64
N LEU A 176 3.35 3.44 -14.84
CA LEU A 176 2.03 4.09 -14.74
C LEU A 176 1.73 4.61 -13.34
N LEU A 177 2.30 3.98 -12.31
CA LEU A 177 2.08 4.37 -10.91
C LEU A 177 3.19 5.27 -10.36
N PHE A 178 4.20 5.60 -11.18
CA PHE A 178 5.28 6.51 -10.77
C PHE A 178 4.78 7.89 -10.33
N PRO A 179 3.78 8.52 -10.97
CA PRO A 179 3.21 9.77 -10.48
C PRO A 179 2.62 9.64 -9.06
N LEU A 180 2.01 8.51 -8.74
CA LEU A 180 1.46 8.25 -7.41
C LEU A 180 2.53 8.18 -6.31
N PHE A 181 3.75 7.76 -6.69
CA PHE A 181 4.91 7.74 -5.80
C PHE A 181 5.47 9.15 -5.55
N ILE A 182 5.42 10.04 -6.56
CA ILE A 182 5.95 11.40 -6.46
C ILE A 182 4.97 12.36 -5.79
N LEU A 183 3.67 12.16 -5.96
CA LEU A 183 2.62 13.04 -5.44
C LEU A 183 2.80 13.43 -3.95
N PRO A 184 3.13 12.50 -3.01
CA PRO A 184 3.35 12.86 -1.61
C PRO A 184 4.49 13.85 -1.42
N PHE A 185 5.56 13.79 -2.24
CA PHE A 185 6.69 14.73 -2.15
C PHE A 185 6.33 16.15 -2.60
N MET A 186 5.31 16.30 -3.44
CA MET A 186 4.80 17.59 -3.89
C MET A 186 3.75 18.18 -2.93
N SER A 187 3.35 17.41 -1.93
CA SER A 187 2.41 17.87 -0.91
C SER A 187 3.13 18.69 0.17
N SER A 188 2.37 19.51 0.88
CA SER A 188 2.87 20.25 2.06
C SER A 188 3.40 19.34 3.18
N GLY A 189 3.26 18.02 3.06
CA GLY A 189 3.78 17.04 4.01
C GLY A 189 5.30 16.84 3.98
N PHE A 190 6.04 17.43 3.01
CA PHE A 190 7.49 17.34 2.92
C PHE A 190 8.19 18.71 2.94
N ALA A 191 7.48 19.77 2.57
CA ALA A 191 7.99 21.14 2.62
C ALA A 191 6.92 22.06 3.21
N PRO A 192 7.26 22.83 4.28
CA PRO A 192 6.36 23.84 4.84
C PRO A 192 6.13 25.01 3.90
#